data_a174727dc2aaf36cd089c0bd98369d60
#
_entry.id   a174727dc2aaf36cd089c0bd98369d60
#
_cell.length_a   1.000
_cell.length_b   1.000
_cell.length_c   1.000
_cell.angle_alpha   90.00
_cell.angle_beta   90.00
_cell.angle_gamma   90.00
#
_symmetry.space_group_name_H-M   'P 1'
#
loop_
_entity.id
_entity.type
_entity.pdbx_description
1 polymer ?
#
loop_
_entity_poly.entity_id
_entity_poly.type
_entity_poly.pdbx_seq_one_letter_code
_entity_poly.pdbx_strand_id
1 'polypeptide(L)'
;MTVDVRSLTDPEERWAAIPALSDLRIRVFRSWPYLYDGSAEYEASYLAEFVREPGSVLVVARDGSAIIGAATASPLAVQKPDIQKPFCDQGMDVAQIFYFGESVLLPQYQGQGIGHQFFDAR
;
A
#
# COMPACT_ATOMS: atom_id res chain seq x y z
N MET A 1 22.17 -4.36 -8.38
CA MET A 1 21.11 -3.51 -7.80
C MET A 1 20.48 -4.26 -6.65
N THR A 2 20.50 -3.66 -5.46
CA THR A 2 19.94 -4.28 -4.26
C THR A 2 18.70 -3.50 -3.83
N VAL A 3 17.56 -4.21 -3.77
CA VAL A 3 16.30 -3.63 -3.32
C VAL A 3 16.02 -4.15 -1.91
N ASP A 4 15.78 -3.25 -0.99
CA ASP A 4 15.42 -3.57 0.40
C ASP A 4 13.90 -3.50 0.56
N VAL A 5 13.29 -4.58 1.03
CA VAL A 5 11.85 -4.66 1.29
C VAL A 5 11.64 -4.77 2.78
N ARG A 6 10.89 -3.81 3.33
CA ARG A 6 10.74 -3.71 4.79
C ARG A 6 9.38 -3.15 5.18
N SER A 7 8.81 -3.70 6.23
CA SER A 7 7.62 -3.13 6.85
C SER A 7 8.01 -1.92 7.71
N LEU A 8 7.31 -0.81 7.52
CA LEU A 8 7.52 0.40 8.32
C LEU A 8 6.61 0.36 9.54
N THR A 9 7.20 0.30 10.72
CA THR A 9 6.47 0.23 12.00
C THR A 9 6.56 1.52 12.80
N ASP A 10 7.61 2.32 12.58
CA ASP A 10 7.78 3.58 13.28
C ASP A 10 6.83 4.64 12.72
N PRO A 11 5.98 5.28 13.56
CA PRO A 11 5.04 6.29 13.09
C PRO A 11 5.69 7.47 12.36
N GLU A 12 6.87 7.91 12.79
CA GLU A 12 7.57 9.01 12.12
C GLU A 12 8.07 8.62 10.73
N GLU A 13 8.61 7.39 10.60
CA GLU A 13 9.04 6.88 9.29
C GLU A 13 7.86 6.74 8.34
N ARG A 14 6.74 6.23 8.84
CA ARG A 14 5.52 6.09 8.04
C ARG A 14 5.03 7.44 7.54
N TRP A 15 5.00 8.42 8.44
CA TRP A 15 4.58 9.78 8.08
C TRP A 15 5.52 10.41 7.06
N ALA A 16 6.83 10.26 7.26
CA ALA A 16 7.84 10.82 6.37
C ALA A 16 7.82 10.19 4.97
N ALA A 17 7.29 8.98 4.84
CA ALA A 17 7.20 8.28 3.55
C ALA A 17 6.05 8.78 2.67
N ILE A 18 5.10 9.55 3.22
CA ILE A 18 3.88 9.94 2.49
C ILE A 18 4.18 10.66 1.16
N PRO A 19 5.08 11.66 1.09
CA PRO A 19 5.33 12.32 -0.20
C PRO A 19 5.84 11.36 -1.28
N ALA A 20 6.77 10.48 -0.93
CA ALA A 20 7.31 9.51 -1.89
C ALA A 20 6.26 8.48 -2.29
N LEU A 21 5.42 8.04 -1.36
CA LEU A 21 4.33 7.11 -1.64
C LEU A 21 3.26 7.75 -2.53
N SER A 22 2.95 9.02 -2.30
CA SER A 22 2.00 9.76 -3.12
C SER A 22 2.47 9.81 -4.57
N ASP A 23 3.73 10.16 -4.78
CA ASP A 23 4.34 10.22 -6.12
C ASP A 23 4.33 8.83 -6.77
N LEU A 24 4.71 7.80 -6.04
CA LEU A 24 4.73 6.43 -6.55
C LEU A 24 3.35 5.98 -7.01
N ARG A 25 2.31 6.20 -6.20
CA ARG A 25 0.94 5.80 -6.54
C ARG A 25 0.44 6.52 -7.79
N ILE A 26 0.68 7.82 -7.88
CA ILE A 26 0.28 8.61 -9.04
C ILE A 26 0.96 8.07 -10.30
N ARG A 27 2.25 7.79 -10.22
CA ARG A 27 3.04 7.30 -11.37
C ARG A 27 2.59 5.91 -11.82
N VAL A 28 2.37 4.99 -10.90
CA VAL A 28 1.98 3.61 -11.23
C VAL A 28 0.55 3.56 -11.75
N PHE A 29 -0.38 4.24 -11.10
CA PHE A 29 -1.79 4.17 -11.48
C PHE A 29 -2.17 5.08 -12.65
N ARG A 30 -1.26 5.93 -13.12
CA ARG A 30 -1.48 6.70 -14.35
C ARG A 30 -1.50 5.80 -15.58
N SER A 31 -0.79 4.69 -15.54
CA SER A 31 -0.69 3.75 -16.66
C SER A 31 -2.00 2.98 -16.87
N TRP A 32 -2.21 2.56 -18.13
CA TRP A 32 -3.31 1.66 -18.46
C TRP A 32 -3.21 0.37 -17.62
N PRO A 33 -4.29 -0.21 -17.11
CA PRO A 33 -5.70 0.13 -17.35
C PRO A 33 -6.29 1.17 -16.39
N TYR A 34 -5.58 1.62 -15.39
CA TYR A 34 -6.15 2.50 -14.36
C TYR A 34 -6.36 3.93 -14.88
N LEU A 35 -5.40 4.46 -15.62
CA LEU A 35 -5.45 5.81 -16.19
C LEU A 35 -5.81 6.88 -15.14
N TYR A 36 -5.30 6.69 -13.94
CA TYR A 36 -5.60 7.53 -12.79
C TYR A 36 -4.85 8.86 -12.89
N ASP A 37 -5.57 9.96 -12.80
CA ASP A 37 -5.02 11.30 -12.84
C ASP A 37 -5.14 11.94 -11.45
N GLY A 38 -4.39 11.37 -10.50
CA GLY A 38 -4.46 11.78 -9.11
C GLY A 38 -3.67 13.04 -8.80
N SER A 39 -4.01 13.68 -7.68
CA SER A 39 -3.29 14.84 -7.16
C SER A 39 -2.49 14.46 -5.93
N ALA A 40 -1.36 15.16 -5.73
CA ALA A 40 -0.53 14.95 -4.55
C ALA A 40 -1.30 15.25 -3.26
N GLU A 41 -2.20 16.23 -3.29
CA GLU A 41 -3.01 16.61 -2.12
C GLU A 41 -3.97 15.50 -1.72
N TYR A 42 -4.67 14.92 -2.69
CA TYR A 42 -5.60 13.82 -2.43
C TYR A 42 -4.86 12.59 -1.88
N GLU A 43 -3.74 12.24 -2.51
CA GLU A 43 -2.94 11.10 -2.09
C GLU A 43 -2.39 11.29 -0.69
N ALA A 44 -1.88 12.47 -0.37
CA ALA A 44 -1.35 12.77 0.95
C ALA A 44 -2.42 12.63 2.03
N SER A 45 -3.65 13.10 1.75
CA SER A 45 -4.78 12.99 2.66
C SER A 45 -5.17 11.53 2.90
N TYR A 46 -5.27 10.75 1.82
CA TYR A 46 -5.58 9.32 1.87
C TYR A 46 -4.54 8.55 2.70
N LEU A 47 -3.26 8.79 2.40
CA LEU A 47 -2.17 8.10 3.08
C LEU A 47 -2.03 8.52 4.54
N ALA A 48 -2.33 9.79 4.86
CA ALA A 48 -2.31 10.26 6.24
C ALA A 48 -3.31 9.49 7.11
N GLU A 49 -4.50 9.22 6.59
CA GLU A 49 -5.48 8.39 7.29
C GLU A 49 -4.99 6.96 7.42
N PHE A 50 -4.45 6.41 6.34
CA PHE A 50 -3.98 5.02 6.33
C PHE A 50 -2.87 4.76 7.34
N VAL A 51 -1.85 5.62 7.40
CA VAL A 51 -0.71 5.38 8.29
C VAL A 51 -1.06 5.52 9.77
N ARG A 52 -2.16 6.19 10.07
CA ARG A 52 -2.66 6.35 11.45
C ARG A 52 -3.58 5.21 11.88
N GLU A 53 -4.07 4.42 10.95
CA GLU A 53 -5.05 3.37 11.26
C GLU A 53 -4.39 2.26 12.07
N PRO A 54 -4.91 1.95 13.28
CA PRO A 54 -4.38 0.85 14.08
C PRO A 54 -4.46 -0.47 13.32
N GLY A 55 -3.37 -1.23 13.36
CA GLY A 55 -3.30 -2.52 12.68
C GLY A 55 -2.99 -2.43 11.19
N SER A 56 -2.87 -1.23 10.62
CA SER A 56 -2.47 -1.10 9.22
C SER A 56 -1.00 -1.50 9.05
N VAL A 57 -0.69 -2.12 7.91
CA VAL A 57 0.66 -2.53 7.55
C VAL A 57 1.08 -1.79 6.29
N LEU A 58 2.25 -1.18 6.33
CA LEU A 58 2.86 -0.50 5.20
C LEU A 58 4.23 -1.11 4.94
N VAL A 59 4.38 -1.75 3.78
CA VAL A 59 5.65 -2.30 3.33
C VAL A 59 6.19 -1.40 2.24
N VAL A 60 7.47 -1.08 2.29
CA VAL A 60 8.14 -0.30 1.24
C VAL A 60 9.30 -1.07 0.67
N ALA A 61 9.52 -0.90 -0.62
CA ALA A 61 10.69 -1.39 -1.32
C ALA A 61 11.55 -0.19 -1.71
N ARG A 62 12.81 -0.21 -1.32
CA ARG A 62 13.76 0.87 -1.60
C ARG A 62 14.92 0.39 -2.44
N ASP A 63 15.30 1.22 -3.38
CA ASP A 63 16.57 1.12 -4.09
C ASP A 63 17.42 2.31 -3.62
N GLY A 64 18.38 2.04 -2.73
CA GLY A 64 19.06 3.12 -2.01
C GLY A 64 18.07 3.88 -1.13
N SER A 65 17.95 5.18 -1.34
CA SER A 65 17.00 6.03 -0.60
C SER A 65 15.66 6.18 -1.31
N ALA A 66 15.53 5.70 -2.56
CA ALA A 66 14.32 5.87 -3.35
C ALA A 66 13.29 4.78 -3.05
N ILE A 67 12.06 5.16 -2.77
CA ILE A 67 10.96 4.21 -2.65
C ILE A 67 10.46 3.89 -4.05
N ILE A 68 10.59 2.62 -4.46
CA ILE A 68 10.27 2.16 -5.81
C ILE A 68 9.07 1.21 -5.82
N GLY A 69 8.58 0.84 -4.68
CA GLY A 69 7.41 0.00 -4.54
C GLY A 69 6.84 0.07 -3.13
N ALA A 70 5.60 -0.35 -2.98
CA ALA A 70 4.92 -0.39 -1.68
C ALA A 70 3.79 -1.40 -1.70
N ALA A 71 3.46 -1.90 -0.54
CA ALA A 71 2.31 -2.79 -0.35
C ALA A 71 1.60 -2.43 0.95
N THR A 72 0.29 -2.59 0.95
CA THR A 72 -0.54 -2.21 2.10
C THR A 72 -1.42 -3.35 2.54
N ALA A 73 -1.74 -3.37 3.82
CA ALA A 73 -2.72 -4.28 4.39
C ALA A 73 -3.35 -3.65 5.64
N SER A 74 -4.53 -4.09 5.98
CA SER A 74 -5.23 -3.64 7.19
C SER A 74 -6.28 -4.67 7.60
N PRO A 75 -6.75 -4.61 8.85
CA PRO A 75 -7.94 -5.39 9.20
C PRO A 75 -9.10 -5.00 8.27
N LEU A 76 -9.86 -5.98 7.78
CA LEU A 76 -10.98 -5.69 6.88
C LEU A 76 -12.04 -4.81 7.55
N ALA A 77 -12.21 -4.95 8.86
CA ALA A 77 -13.21 -4.20 9.61
C ALA A 77 -13.02 -2.68 9.59
N VAL A 78 -11.81 -2.19 9.27
CA VAL A 78 -11.53 -0.75 9.19
C VAL A 78 -11.69 -0.19 7.77
N GLN A 79 -11.97 -1.05 6.80
CA GLN A 79 -12.18 -0.64 5.41
C GLN A 79 -13.58 -0.05 5.22
N LYS A 80 -13.77 0.62 4.07
CA LYS A 80 -15.06 1.20 3.72
C LYS A 80 -16.13 0.12 3.59
N PRO A 81 -17.41 0.45 3.84
CA PRO A 81 -18.50 -0.53 3.72
C PRO A 81 -18.56 -1.25 2.38
N ASP A 82 -18.25 -0.57 1.29
CA ASP A 82 -18.26 -1.16 -0.06
C ASP A 82 -17.25 -2.30 -0.19
N ILE A 83 -16.11 -2.21 0.51
CA ILE A 83 -15.08 -3.23 0.48
C ILE A 83 -15.49 -4.41 1.36
N GLN A 84 -16.15 -4.14 2.48
CA GLN A 84 -16.60 -5.18 3.41
C GLN A 84 -17.82 -5.96 2.90
N LYS A 85 -18.68 -5.31 2.13
CA LYS A 85 -19.98 -5.87 1.73
C LYS A 85 -19.92 -7.26 1.10
N PRO A 86 -19.05 -7.53 0.11
CA PRO A 86 -19.01 -8.89 -0.49
C PRO A 86 -18.74 -9.99 0.55
N PHE A 87 -17.94 -9.71 1.56
CA PHE A 87 -17.62 -10.67 2.61
C PHE A 87 -18.78 -10.84 3.57
N CYS A 88 -19.44 -9.74 3.94
CA CYS A 88 -20.63 -9.78 4.79
C CYS A 88 -21.77 -10.55 4.10
N ASP A 89 -21.96 -10.34 2.80
CA ASP A 89 -22.99 -10.99 2.01
C ASP A 89 -22.78 -12.51 1.95
N GLN A 90 -21.53 -12.97 2.09
CA GLN A 90 -21.20 -14.40 2.15
C GLN A 90 -21.24 -14.97 3.58
N GLY A 91 -21.65 -14.18 4.54
CA GLY A 91 -21.75 -14.63 5.94
C GLY A 91 -20.40 -14.68 6.65
N MET A 92 -19.37 -14.03 6.13
CA MET A 92 -18.03 -14.02 6.75
C MET A 92 -17.95 -12.98 7.85
N ASP A 93 -17.20 -13.30 8.91
CA ASP A 93 -16.94 -12.36 10.01
C ASP A 93 -15.76 -11.47 9.63
N VAL A 94 -16.04 -10.20 9.26
CA VAL A 94 -15.01 -9.26 8.84
C VAL A 94 -13.98 -8.96 9.92
N ALA A 95 -14.32 -9.17 11.20
CA ALA A 95 -13.37 -8.97 12.29
C ALA A 95 -12.23 -10.00 12.29
N GLN A 96 -12.38 -11.10 11.55
CA GLN A 96 -11.38 -12.16 11.45
C GLN A 96 -10.62 -12.13 10.11
N ILE A 97 -10.83 -11.11 9.27
CA ILE A 97 -10.22 -11.02 7.95
C ILE A 97 -9.18 -9.91 7.94
N PHE A 98 -8.00 -10.22 7.43
CA PHE A 98 -6.94 -9.26 7.17
C PHE A 98 -6.89 -8.99 5.67
N TYR A 99 -7.03 -7.72 5.29
CA TYR A 99 -7.21 -7.33 3.89
C TYR A 99 -5.90 -6.82 3.32
N PHE A 100 -5.40 -7.48 2.27
CA PHE A 100 -4.26 -7.01 1.49
C PHE A 100 -4.78 -6.02 0.47
N GLY A 101 -4.50 -4.73 0.69
CA GLY A 101 -5.09 -3.67 -0.11
C GLY A 101 -4.46 -3.51 -1.46
N GLU A 102 -3.20 -3.10 -1.50
CA GLU A 102 -2.50 -2.77 -2.76
C GLU A 102 -1.08 -3.30 -2.76
N SER A 103 -0.57 -3.52 -3.97
CA SER A 103 0.85 -3.69 -4.21
C SER A 103 1.18 -2.86 -5.45
N VAL A 104 2.08 -1.90 -5.30
CA VAL A 104 2.53 -1.05 -6.40
C VAL A 104 4.04 -1.16 -6.56
N LEU A 105 4.51 -1.21 -7.79
CA LEU A 105 5.92 -1.39 -8.09
C LEU A 105 6.22 -0.73 -9.43
N LEU A 106 7.27 0.09 -9.48
CA LEU A 106 7.68 0.69 -10.74
C LEU A 106 8.03 -0.40 -11.75
N PRO A 107 7.63 -0.23 -13.03
CA PRO A 107 7.80 -1.27 -14.06
C PRO A 107 9.22 -1.82 -14.19
N GLN A 108 10.22 -0.96 -14.05
CA GLN A 108 11.63 -1.39 -14.20
C GLN A 108 12.11 -2.32 -13.10
N TYR A 109 11.36 -2.46 -12.02
CA TYR A 109 11.71 -3.37 -10.91
C TYR A 109 10.87 -4.65 -10.91
N GLN A 110 9.93 -4.79 -11.83
CA GLN A 110 9.11 -6.00 -11.92
C GLN A 110 9.93 -7.19 -12.41
N GLY A 111 9.46 -8.40 -12.08
CA GLY A 111 10.14 -9.63 -12.50
C GLY A 111 11.37 -10.01 -11.68
N GLN A 112 11.57 -9.40 -10.51
CA GLN A 112 12.74 -9.66 -9.66
C GLN A 112 12.37 -10.30 -8.31
N GLY A 113 11.12 -10.74 -8.15
CA GLY A 113 10.68 -11.38 -6.92
C GLY A 113 10.27 -10.41 -5.81
N ILE A 114 10.21 -9.11 -6.07
CA ILE A 114 9.84 -8.09 -5.08
C ILE A 114 8.38 -8.27 -4.63
N GLY A 115 7.47 -8.56 -5.57
CA GLY A 115 6.09 -8.84 -5.24
C GLY A 115 5.93 -9.99 -4.24
N HIS A 116 6.75 -11.00 -4.37
CA HIS A 116 6.79 -12.13 -3.43
C HIS A 116 7.23 -11.67 -2.04
N GLN A 117 8.25 -10.81 -1.98
CA GLN A 117 8.71 -10.25 -0.72
C GLN A 117 7.65 -9.38 -0.05
N PHE A 118 6.79 -8.73 -0.83
CA PHE A 118 5.66 -7.99 -0.27
C PHE A 118 4.71 -8.90 0.51
N PHE A 119 4.42 -10.08 -0.01
CA PHE A 119 3.58 -11.05 0.71
C PHE A 119 4.24 -11.50 2.01
N ASP A 120 5.52 -11.78 1.97
CA ASP A 120 6.24 -12.23 3.16
C ASP A 120 6.30 -11.14 4.24
N ALA A 121 6.41 -9.87 3.85
CA ALA A 121 6.52 -8.74 4.77
C ALA A 121 5.16 -8.28 5.33
N ARG A 122 4.06 -8.58 4.64
CA ARG A 122 2.71 -8.29 5.12
C ARG A 122 2.23 -9.38 6.04
#